data_d5c21139cbebb333935b434ff0b74a38
#
_entry.id   d5c21139cbebb333935b434ff0b74a38
#
_cell.length_a   1.000
_cell.length_b   1.000
_cell.length_c   1.000
_cell.angle_alpha   90.00
_cell.angle_beta   90.00
_cell.angle_gamma   90.00
#
_symmetry.space_group_name_H-M   'P 1'
#
loop_
_entity.id
_entity.type
_entity.pdbx_description
1 polymer ?
#
loop_
_entity_poly.entity_id
_entity_poly.type
_entity_poly.pdbx_seq_one_letter_code
_entity_poly.pdbx_strand_id
1 'polypeptide(L)'
;MKITFLGAARTVTGSCYLIELAGRKILVDCGMFQGSKLIKAFNEKDFLFQPSEIEAVVLTHAHVDHSGLLPKLVKHGFRGAIHCTKSTQELCSILLPDSAHIQESDAELANRKGMRAGRKFVEPLFTVDDAYSALKLFKLHDFGVEFSVIPGISVTFKVAGHILGSAFVEMTVKDGEETTKLIFTGDIGQPDQPIIEDPATVAGADFIITESTYGNRLHEAYDKEGELARIVNDTVERGGNVIIPAFAVGRTQVLLYYFQKLFAEGKIPEVPIYVDSPMASKATQITLTNPDEYDEEARALYAMQGRRLVNMRNLRFTATVQESMAINDVPGSKIIISASGMADAGRILHHLKHNLWREDSSIVFAGYQAEGTMGRNLIEGAKRVKIMGETISVKAKIFNMKGFSAHADKEQLLKWFSGMQTTPKAFFVTHGELDAAMELSDTLGRTLGTATYIPHFGDCAEIHGTQWQMHESEIVREEPAAIELRAYMRGMEREYLQERTRIEQIVARDATKAVAIRKKLEKLRKYMDKMLGDL
;
A
#
# COMPACT_ATOMS: atom_id res chain seq x y z
N MET A 1 -30.75 -1.24 4.34
CA MET A 1 -29.56 -0.41 4.29
C MET A 1 -28.93 -0.40 2.90
N LYS A 2 -28.03 0.56 2.60
CA LYS A 2 -27.29 0.63 1.32
C LYS A 2 -25.78 0.74 1.57
N ILE A 3 -24.99 0.10 0.71
CA ILE A 3 -23.52 0.21 0.72
C ILE A 3 -23.09 0.67 -0.67
N THR A 4 -22.50 1.86 -0.80
CA THR A 4 -22.00 2.38 -2.07
C THR A 4 -20.47 2.31 -2.07
N PHE A 5 -19.89 1.74 -3.14
CA PHE A 5 -18.46 1.52 -3.30
C PHE A 5 -17.83 2.75 -3.97
N LEU A 6 -17.24 3.65 -3.19
CA LEU A 6 -16.72 4.94 -3.64
C LEU A 6 -15.19 4.98 -3.80
N GLY A 7 -14.56 3.81 -3.73
CA GLY A 7 -13.13 3.66 -3.92
C GLY A 7 -12.68 2.24 -3.72
N ALA A 8 -11.41 1.97 -3.97
CA ALA A 8 -10.82 0.63 -4.00
C ALA A 8 -11.64 -0.38 -4.85
N ALA A 9 -12.41 0.11 -5.80
CA ALA A 9 -13.20 -0.67 -6.73
C ALA A 9 -12.36 -0.95 -7.98
N ARG A 10 -11.88 -2.20 -8.12
CA ARG A 10 -10.97 -2.66 -9.17
C ARG A 10 -9.62 -1.91 -9.19
N THR A 11 -9.21 -1.40 -8.06
CA THR A 11 -7.93 -0.74 -7.80
C THR A 11 -7.52 -0.97 -6.36
N VAL A 12 -6.22 -0.95 -6.08
CA VAL A 12 -5.64 -1.17 -4.75
C VAL A 12 -5.55 0.09 -3.90
N THR A 13 -6.27 1.17 -4.26
CA THR A 13 -6.17 2.43 -3.51
C THR A 13 -7.48 3.18 -3.45
N GLY A 14 -7.59 4.10 -2.50
CA GLY A 14 -8.72 5.00 -2.35
C GLY A 14 -9.92 4.39 -1.64
N SER A 15 -9.71 3.47 -0.70
CA SER A 15 -10.78 2.79 0.04
C SER A 15 -11.78 3.76 0.65
N CYS A 16 -13.05 3.63 0.25
CA CYS A 16 -14.14 4.46 0.75
C CYS A 16 -15.48 3.77 0.50
N TYR A 17 -16.19 3.44 1.56
CA TYR A 17 -17.49 2.78 1.49
C TYR A 17 -18.53 3.62 2.23
N LEU A 18 -19.56 4.08 1.51
CA LEU A 18 -20.67 4.84 2.09
C LEU A 18 -21.77 3.88 2.52
N ILE A 19 -22.15 3.94 3.80
CA ILE A 19 -23.23 3.15 4.37
C ILE A 19 -24.38 4.09 4.71
N GLU A 20 -25.57 3.77 4.18
CA GLU A 20 -26.78 4.50 4.41
C GLU A 20 -27.82 3.62 5.11
N LEU A 21 -28.29 4.08 6.29
CA LEU A 21 -29.32 3.43 7.09
C LEU A 21 -30.35 4.45 7.55
N ALA A 22 -31.62 4.27 7.17
CA ALA A 22 -32.73 5.14 7.58
C ALA A 22 -32.43 6.65 7.37
N GLY A 23 -31.78 7.00 6.26
CA GLY A 23 -31.40 8.38 5.92
C GLY A 23 -30.13 8.89 6.60
N ARG A 24 -29.51 8.12 7.48
CA ARG A 24 -28.23 8.44 8.13
C ARG A 24 -27.07 7.87 7.31
N LYS A 25 -25.93 8.54 7.34
CA LYS A 25 -24.77 8.22 6.49
C LYS A 25 -23.48 8.13 7.31
N ILE A 26 -22.75 7.04 7.12
CA ILE A 26 -21.39 6.89 7.67
C ILE A 26 -20.45 6.41 6.57
N LEU A 27 -19.16 6.58 6.78
CA LEU A 27 -18.12 6.00 5.92
C LEU A 27 -17.36 4.89 6.66
N VAL A 28 -16.94 3.88 5.91
CA VAL A 28 -15.81 3.04 6.29
C VAL A 28 -14.66 3.42 5.37
N ASP A 29 -13.57 3.90 5.95
CA ASP A 29 -12.41 4.53 5.31
C ASP A 29 -12.75 5.78 4.47
N CYS A 30 -11.72 6.57 4.20
CA CYS A 30 -11.75 7.72 3.31
C CYS A 30 -10.35 7.93 2.72
N GLY A 31 -9.99 7.05 1.81
CA GLY A 31 -8.64 6.87 1.30
C GLY A 31 -8.31 7.71 0.09
N MET A 32 -7.02 8.00 -0.07
CA MET A 32 -6.48 8.71 -1.23
C MET A 32 -6.17 7.73 -2.36
N PHE A 33 -6.58 8.08 -3.57
CA PHE A 33 -6.22 7.33 -4.78
C PHE A 33 -4.74 7.53 -5.12
N GLN A 34 -4.02 6.44 -5.31
CA GLN A 34 -2.60 6.41 -5.67
C GLN A 34 -2.40 5.62 -6.97
N GLY A 35 -1.26 5.82 -7.66
CA GLY A 35 -0.94 5.11 -8.90
C GLY A 35 -0.86 6.02 -10.13
N SER A 36 -1.48 5.64 -11.24
CA SER A 36 -1.45 6.41 -12.50
C SER A 36 -2.08 7.80 -12.37
N LYS A 37 -1.77 8.71 -13.31
CA LYS A 37 -2.39 10.05 -13.33
C LYS A 37 -3.92 10.00 -13.42
N LEU A 38 -4.48 9.01 -14.11
CA LEU A 38 -5.93 8.84 -14.24
C LEU A 38 -6.57 8.48 -12.90
N ILE A 39 -5.93 7.59 -12.14
CA ILE A 39 -6.40 7.19 -10.81
C ILE A 39 -6.25 8.36 -9.84
N LYS A 40 -5.09 9.03 -9.81
CA LYS A 40 -4.87 10.21 -8.95
C LYS A 40 -5.84 11.35 -9.21
N ALA A 41 -6.35 11.51 -10.43
CA ALA A 41 -7.34 12.54 -10.76
C ALA A 41 -8.68 12.39 -10.00
N PHE A 42 -8.98 11.19 -9.45
CA PHE A 42 -10.15 11.02 -8.58
C PHE A 42 -10.02 11.81 -7.27
N ASN A 43 -8.80 12.05 -6.78
CA ASN A 43 -8.60 12.89 -5.59
C ASN A 43 -9.04 14.34 -5.79
N GLU A 44 -9.00 14.86 -7.02
CA GLU A 44 -9.37 16.24 -7.36
C GLU A 44 -10.88 16.40 -7.53
N LYS A 45 -11.60 15.31 -7.79
CA LYS A 45 -13.06 15.34 -7.97
C LYS A 45 -13.78 15.59 -6.64
N ASP A 46 -14.98 16.17 -6.70
CA ASP A 46 -15.86 16.26 -5.55
C ASP A 46 -16.29 14.87 -5.08
N PHE A 47 -16.60 14.73 -3.79
CA PHE A 47 -17.19 13.52 -3.28
C PHE A 47 -18.59 13.31 -3.88
N LEU A 48 -18.98 12.06 -4.14
CA LEU A 48 -20.32 11.70 -4.63
C LEU A 48 -21.40 11.78 -3.54
N PHE A 49 -21.06 12.31 -2.39
CA PHE A 49 -21.94 12.58 -1.25
C PHE A 49 -21.62 13.95 -0.67
N GLN A 50 -22.52 14.48 0.14
CA GLN A 50 -22.27 15.74 0.86
C GLN A 50 -21.48 15.44 2.15
N PRO A 51 -20.23 15.93 2.31
CA PRO A 51 -19.42 15.67 3.50
C PRO A 51 -20.06 16.10 4.81
N SER A 52 -20.88 17.17 4.78
CA SER A 52 -21.62 17.66 5.96
C SER A 52 -22.75 16.73 6.42
N GLU A 53 -23.19 15.78 5.58
CA GLU A 53 -24.21 14.78 5.93
C GLU A 53 -23.62 13.50 6.54
N ILE A 54 -22.30 13.35 6.48
CA ILE A 54 -21.63 12.19 7.07
C ILE A 54 -21.56 12.36 8.59
N GLU A 55 -22.14 11.41 9.32
CA GLU A 55 -22.22 11.49 10.78
C GLU A 55 -20.97 10.91 11.47
N ALA A 56 -20.34 9.91 10.85
CA ALA A 56 -19.12 9.30 11.36
C ALA A 56 -18.30 8.65 10.27
N VAL A 57 -17.01 8.44 10.55
CA VAL A 57 -16.10 7.58 9.77
C VAL A 57 -15.61 6.47 10.69
N VAL A 58 -15.60 5.23 10.19
CA VAL A 58 -14.95 4.07 10.82
C VAL A 58 -13.69 3.80 10.03
N LEU A 59 -12.52 4.03 10.61
CA LEU A 59 -11.23 3.92 9.95
C LEU A 59 -10.56 2.59 10.32
N THR A 60 -10.25 1.78 9.33
CA THR A 60 -9.63 0.46 9.50
C THR A 60 -8.17 0.58 9.92
N HIS A 61 -7.39 1.39 9.23
CA HIS A 61 -5.97 1.61 9.55
C HIS A 61 -5.43 2.91 8.92
N ALA A 62 -4.17 3.22 9.22
CA ALA A 62 -3.61 4.54 8.95
C ALA A 62 -3.02 4.75 7.55
N HIS A 63 -2.90 3.72 6.69
CA HIS A 63 -2.36 3.91 5.35
C HIS A 63 -3.12 4.99 4.57
N VAL A 64 -2.41 5.73 3.73
CA VAL A 64 -2.94 6.92 3.04
C VAL A 64 -4.08 6.57 2.08
N ASP A 65 -4.08 5.37 1.52
CA ASP A 65 -5.17 4.84 0.68
C ASP A 65 -6.42 4.40 1.45
N HIS A 66 -6.40 4.49 2.80
CA HIS A 66 -7.54 4.32 3.70
C HIS A 66 -7.90 5.59 4.47
N SER A 67 -6.92 6.46 4.78
CA SER A 67 -7.10 7.64 5.64
C SER A 67 -6.87 8.98 4.92
N GLY A 68 -6.22 8.97 3.76
CA GLY A 68 -5.56 10.15 3.18
C GLY A 68 -6.49 11.26 2.71
N LEU A 69 -7.77 11.02 2.50
CA LEU A 69 -8.75 12.06 2.17
C LEU A 69 -9.56 12.56 3.38
N LEU A 70 -9.28 12.10 4.61
CA LEU A 70 -9.91 12.63 5.82
C LEU A 70 -9.74 14.15 5.97
N PRO A 71 -8.56 14.76 5.70
CA PRO A 71 -8.42 16.20 5.72
C PRO A 71 -9.30 16.91 4.67
N LYS A 72 -9.38 16.36 3.45
CA LYS A 72 -10.27 16.88 2.41
C LYS A 72 -11.75 16.78 2.84
N LEU A 73 -12.14 15.66 3.45
CA LEU A 73 -13.50 15.47 3.97
C LEU A 73 -13.86 16.56 4.99
N VAL A 74 -12.94 16.88 5.91
CA VAL A 74 -13.12 17.96 6.92
C VAL A 74 -13.14 19.35 6.28
N LYS A 75 -12.26 19.63 5.32
CA LYS A 75 -12.25 20.86 4.52
C LYS A 75 -13.63 21.11 3.88
N HIS A 76 -14.28 20.07 3.40
CA HIS A 76 -15.60 20.14 2.74
C HIS A 76 -16.80 20.00 3.68
N GLY A 77 -16.62 20.10 4.99
CA GLY A 77 -17.71 20.29 5.95
C GLY A 77 -18.03 19.11 6.87
N PHE A 78 -17.30 17.99 6.80
CA PHE A 78 -17.44 16.92 7.78
C PHE A 78 -17.10 17.40 9.19
N ARG A 79 -17.93 17.02 10.18
CA ARG A 79 -17.76 17.39 11.60
C ARG A 79 -18.03 16.21 12.55
N GLY A 80 -18.31 15.03 12.00
CA GLY A 80 -18.57 13.81 12.77
C GLY A 80 -17.31 13.23 13.44
N ALA A 81 -17.48 12.13 14.16
CA ALA A 81 -16.37 11.43 14.77
C ALA A 81 -15.66 10.50 13.77
N ILE A 82 -14.33 10.38 13.89
CA ILE A 82 -13.52 9.39 13.19
C ILE A 82 -13.14 8.32 14.21
N HIS A 83 -13.78 7.15 14.13
CA HIS A 83 -13.56 6.03 15.03
C HIS A 83 -12.42 5.17 14.55
N CYS A 84 -11.42 4.90 15.37
CA CYS A 84 -10.29 4.03 15.07
C CYS A 84 -9.63 3.49 16.33
N THR A 85 -8.60 2.66 16.18
CA THR A 85 -7.72 2.23 17.27
C THR A 85 -6.74 3.33 17.66
N LYS A 86 -6.13 3.22 18.84
CA LYS A 86 -5.14 4.18 19.34
C LYS A 86 -3.95 4.32 18.40
N SER A 87 -3.31 3.23 18.00
CA SER A 87 -2.12 3.27 17.16
C SER A 87 -2.42 3.74 15.75
N THR A 88 -3.62 3.47 15.22
CA THR A 88 -4.08 4.06 13.95
C THR A 88 -4.13 5.59 14.04
N GLN A 89 -4.67 6.16 15.12
CA GLN A 89 -4.68 7.61 15.34
C GLN A 89 -3.26 8.18 15.47
N GLU A 90 -2.38 7.52 16.24
CA GLU A 90 -1.00 7.97 16.41
C GLU A 90 -0.25 7.98 15.06
N LEU A 91 -0.42 6.95 14.21
CA LEU A 91 0.14 6.93 12.85
C LEU A 91 -0.49 8.00 11.95
N CYS A 92 -1.80 8.20 12.00
CA CYS A 92 -2.47 9.28 11.27
C CYS A 92 -1.94 10.67 11.69
N SER A 93 -1.55 10.84 12.97
CA SER A 93 -1.01 12.11 13.48
C SER A 93 0.30 12.54 12.82
N ILE A 94 1.03 11.61 12.23
CA ILE A 94 2.25 11.87 11.46
C ILE A 94 2.03 11.81 9.95
N LEU A 95 1.15 10.91 9.46
CA LEU A 95 0.92 10.69 8.04
C LEU A 95 0.08 11.80 7.40
N LEU A 96 -1.01 12.22 8.04
CA LEU A 96 -1.91 13.23 7.46
C LEU A 96 -1.27 14.61 7.33
N PRO A 97 -0.54 15.16 8.34
CA PRO A 97 0.18 16.42 8.17
C PRO A 97 1.30 16.35 7.14
N ASP A 98 2.03 15.23 7.03
CA ASP A 98 3.06 15.03 6.02
C ASP A 98 2.47 15.01 4.60
N SER A 99 1.36 14.27 4.42
CA SER A 99 0.61 14.24 3.17
C SER A 99 0.12 15.66 2.80
N ALA A 100 -0.40 16.42 3.76
CA ALA A 100 -0.84 17.81 3.55
C ALA A 100 0.31 18.72 3.10
N HIS A 101 1.45 18.61 3.75
CA HIS A 101 2.66 19.38 3.37
C HIS A 101 3.11 19.06 1.94
N ILE A 102 3.02 17.80 1.51
CA ILE A 102 3.28 17.41 0.12
C ILE A 102 2.28 18.07 -0.83
N GLN A 103 0.97 18.06 -0.51
CA GLN A 103 -0.07 18.69 -1.33
C GLN A 103 0.16 20.21 -1.47
N GLU A 104 0.52 20.90 -0.37
CA GLU A 104 0.84 22.33 -0.41
C GLU A 104 2.09 22.61 -1.27
N SER A 105 3.15 21.82 -1.09
CA SER A 105 4.40 21.97 -1.85
C SER A 105 4.20 21.72 -3.35
N ASP A 106 3.42 20.72 -3.71
CA ASP A 106 3.08 20.40 -5.11
C ASP A 106 2.25 21.52 -5.75
N ALA A 107 1.26 22.06 -5.03
CA ALA A 107 0.45 23.18 -5.48
C ALA A 107 1.31 24.45 -5.68
N GLU A 108 2.21 24.77 -4.74
CA GLU A 108 3.14 25.88 -4.88
C GLU A 108 4.07 25.73 -6.09
N LEU A 109 4.62 24.53 -6.30
CA LEU A 109 5.46 24.24 -7.46
C LEU A 109 4.68 24.36 -8.77
N ALA A 110 3.44 23.86 -8.81
CA ALA A 110 2.54 23.98 -9.96
C ALA A 110 2.24 25.45 -10.25
N ASN A 111 1.96 26.26 -9.20
CA ASN A 111 1.66 27.68 -9.32
C ASN A 111 2.87 28.50 -9.80
N ARG A 112 4.10 28.24 -9.28
CA ARG A 112 5.32 28.88 -9.79
C ARG A 112 5.56 28.60 -11.27
N LYS A 113 5.34 27.37 -11.72
CA LYS A 113 5.46 26.99 -13.14
C LYS A 113 4.30 27.53 -13.95
N GLY A 114 3.09 27.50 -13.42
CA GLY A 114 1.86 27.94 -14.05
C GLY A 114 1.81 29.46 -14.29
N MET A 115 2.30 30.25 -13.35
CA MET A 115 2.37 31.72 -13.44
C MET A 115 3.16 32.15 -14.68
N ARG A 116 4.28 31.48 -14.98
CA ARG A 116 5.09 31.76 -16.17
C ARG A 116 4.41 31.32 -17.47
N ALA A 117 3.43 30.44 -17.41
CA ALA A 117 2.68 29.89 -18.54
C ALA A 117 1.26 30.47 -18.64
N GLY A 118 0.88 31.47 -17.82
CA GLY A 118 -0.47 32.07 -17.81
C GLY A 118 -1.58 31.09 -17.38
N ARG A 119 -1.25 30.05 -16.59
CA ARG A 119 -2.22 29.07 -16.11
C ARG A 119 -2.95 29.58 -14.87
N LYS A 120 -4.17 29.06 -14.62
CA LYS A 120 -4.93 29.33 -13.41
C LYS A 120 -4.20 28.84 -12.16
N PHE A 121 -4.43 29.52 -11.04
CA PHE A 121 -3.97 29.13 -9.71
C PHE A 121 -4.57 27.77 -9.34
N VAL A 122 -3.75 26.90 -8.75
CA VAL A 122 -4.13 25.58 -8.26
C VAL A 122 -4.09 25.61 -6.73
N GLU A 123 -5.20 25.27 -6.09
CA GLU A 123 -5.26 25.10 -4.64
C GLU A 123 -4.80 23.68 -4.27
N PRO A 124 -4.17 23.48 -3.08
CA PRO A 124 -3.91 22.14 -2.57
C PRO A 124 -5.23 21.41 -2.28
N LEU A 125 -5.25 20.09 -2.42
CA LEU A 125 -6.42 19.28 -2.07
C LEU A 125 -6.90 19.58 -0.65
N PHE A 126 -5.96 19.70 0.27
CA PHE A 126 -6.14 20.11 1.66
C PHE A 126 -4.81 20.67 2.20
N THR A 127 -4.90 21.38 3.30
CA THR A 127 -3.77 22.04 3.97
C THR A 127 -3.36 21.30 5.23
N VAL A 128 -2.21 21.68 5.80
CA VAL A 128 -1.75 21.17 7.09
C VAL A 128 -2.76 21.49 8.21
N ASP A 129 -3.43 22.64 8.15
CA ASP A 129 -4.47 23.02 9.11
C ASP A 129 -5.71 22.11 8.98
N ASP A 130 -6.09 21.72 7.76
CA ASP A 130 -7.16 20.74 7.52
C ASP A 130 -6.81 19.38 8.13
N ALA A 131 -5.57 18.94 7.99
CA ALA A 131 -5.07 17.70 8.59
C ALA A 131 -5.15 17.74 10.14
N TYR A 132 -4.69 18.82 10.76
CA TYR A 132 -4.82 18.98 12.21
C TYR A 132 -6.29 19.11 12.65
N SER A 133 -7.15 19.68 11.84
CA SER A 133 -8.58 19.75 12.12
C SER A 133 -9.23 18.36 12.06
N ALA A 134 -8.83 17.51 11.11
CA ALA A 134 -9.28 16.13 11.06
C ALA A 134 -8.81 15.32 12.29
N LEU A 135 -7.57 15.49 12.73
CA LEU A 135 -7.02 14.79 13.90
C LEU A 135 -7.78 15.09 15.21
N LYS A 136 -8.44 16.24 15.32
CA LYS A 136 -9.27 16.58 16.49
C LYS A 136 -10.59 15.81 16.57
N LEU A 137 -11.01 15.15 15.47
CA LEU A 137 -12.28 14.41 15.39
C LEU A 137 -12.12 12.93 15.71
N PHE A 138 -10.89 12.46 15.97
CA PHE A 138 -10.64 11.06 16.26
C PHE A 138 -11.22 10.63 17.60
N LYS A 139 -11.88 9.47 17.60
CA LYS A 139 -12.39 8.75 18.76
C LYS A 139 -11.74 7.37 18.84
N LEU A 140 -11.08 7.08 19.94
CA LEU A 140 -10.30 5.87 20.12
C LEU A 140 -11.13 4.76 20.72
N HIS A 141 -10.92 3.53 20.24
CA HIS A 141 -11.56 2.33 20.74
C HIS A 141 -10.54 1.19 20.84
N ASP A 142 -10.72 0.37 21.88
CA ASP A 142 -9.90 -0.81 22.10
C ASP A 142 -10.36 -1.97 21.19
N PHE A 143 -9.45 -2.85 20.84
CA PHE A 143 -9.78 -4.08 20.13
C PHE A 143 -10.73 -4.96 20.97
N GLY A 144 -11.69 -5.59 20.30
CA GLY A 144 -12.63 -6.51 20.91
C GLY A 144 -13.77 -5.86 21.69
N VAL A 145 -13.79 -4.53 21.81
CA VAL A 145 -14.85 -3.79 22.52
C VAL A 145 -15.86 -3.24 21.54
N GLU A 146 -17.13 -3.62 21.69
CA GLU A 146 -18.22 -3.09 20.86
C GLU A 146 -18.58 -1.65 21.28
N PHE A 147 -18.80 -0.80 20.29
CA PHE A 147 -19.25 0.58 20.48
C PHE A 147 -20.31 0.98 19.44
N SER A 148 -21.20 1.90 19.81
CA SER A 148 -22.18 2.46 18.88
C SER A 148 -21.56 3.60 18.08
N VAL A 149 -21.68 3.53 16.74
CA VAL A 149 -21.25 4.59 15.81
C VAL A 149 -22.38 5.61 15.64
N ILE A 150 -23.55 5.11 15.26
CA ILE A 150 -24.82 5.85 15.17
C ILE A 150 -25.96 4.92 15.64
N PRO A 151 -27.15 5.42 15.98
CA PRO A 151 -28.29 4.55 16.27
C PRO A 151 -28.53 3.54 15.16
N GLY A 152 -28.59 2.26 15.52
CA GLY A 152 -28.74 1.14 14.59
C GLY A 152 -27.43 0.57 14.02
N ILE A 153 -26.28 1.22 14.25
CA ILE A 153 -24.98 0.68 13.83
C ILE A 153 -24.02 0.61 15.00
N SER A 154 -23.57 -0.60 15.32
CA SER A 154 -22.47 -0.86 16.25
C SER A 154 -21.28 -1.53 15.55
N VAL A 155 -20.08 -1.32 16.10
CA VAL A 155 -18.81 -1.78 15.52
C VAL A 155 -17.93 -2.39 16.60
N THR A 156 -17.20 -3.43 16.23
CA THR A 156 -16.07 -3.97 16.99
C THR A 156 -14.84 -4.00 16.09
N PHE A 157 -13.75 -3.39 16.54
CA PHE A 157 -12.46 -3.53 15.88
C PHE A 157 -11.80 -4.85 16.29
N LYS A 158 -11.29 -5.59 15.33
CA LYS A 158 -10.51 -6.80 15.52
C LYS A 158 -9.16 -6.66 14.86
N VAL A 159 -8.13 -7.27 15.42
CA VAL A 159 -6.77 -7.20 14.87
C VAL A 159 -6.74 -7.71 13.42
N ALA A 160 -6.28 -6.88 12.50
CA ALA A 160 -6.12 -7.25 11.09
C ALA A 160 -4.69 -7.74 10.76
N GLY A 161 -3.70 -7.49 11.62
CA GLY A 161 -2.33 -8.00 11.48
C GLY A 161 -1.54 -7.41 10.30
N HIS A 162 -1.99 -6.28 9.72
CA HIS A 162 -1.38 -5.67 8.54
C HIS A 162 -0.29 -4.64 8.89
N ILE A 163 -0.62 -3.67 9.70
CA ILE A 163 0.31 -2.73 10.35
C ILE A 163 -0.13 -2.49 11.79
N LEU A 164 0.71 -1.82 12.58
CA LEU A 164 0.37 -1.45 13.94
C LEU A 164 -0.97 -0.70 13.98
N GLY A 165 -1.89 -1.10 14.85
CA GLY A 165 -3.22 -0.51 14.97
C GLY A 165 -4.23 -0.94 13.91
N SER A 166 -3.85 -1.69 12.89
CA SER A 166 -4.78 -2.11 11.83
C SER A 166 -5.88 -3.02 12.35
N ALA A 167 -7.11 -2.71 11.92
CA ALA A 167 -8.29 -3.43 12.31
C ALA A 167 -9.11 -3.87 11.09
N PHE A 168 -9.67 -5.07 11.15
CA PHE A 168 -10.89 -5.33 10.41
C PHE A 168 -12.11 -4.95 11.26
N VAL A 169 -13.20 -4.61 10.59
CA VAL A 169 -14.40 -4.05 11.21
C VAL A 169 -15.50 -5.09 11.21
N GLU A 170 -15.90 -5.57 12.39
CA GLU A 170 -17.16 -6.29 12.55
C GLU A 170 -18.26 -5.25 12.83
N MET A 171 -19.21 -5.11 11.91
CA MET A 171 -20.30 -4.15 12.00
C MET A 171 -21.63 -4.87 12.13
N THR A 172 -22.41 -4.49 13.12
CA THR A 172 -23.79 -4.96 13.30
C THR A 172 -24.74 -3.83 12.96
N VAL A 173 -25.62 -4.07 11.98
CA VAL A 173 -26.64 -3.11 11.54
C VAL A 173 -28.02 -3.63 11.91
N LYS A 174 -28.78 -2.81 12.65
CA LYS A 174 -30.18 -3.05 13.04
C LYS A 174 -31.08 -2.16 12.21
N ASP A 175 -31.88 -2.75 11.33
CA ASP A 175 -32.84 -2.07 10.46
C ASP A 175 -34.25 -2.60 10.79
N GLY A 176 -34.95 -1.92 11.69
CA GLY A 176 -36.18 -2.40 12.29
C GLY A 176 -35.96 -3.63 13.16
N GLU A 177 -36.62 -4.73 12.83
CA GLU A 177 -36.45 -6.04 13.52
C GLU A 177 -35.30 -6.87 12.94
N GLU A 178 -34.79 -6.50 11.77
CA GLU A 178 -33.71 -7.23 11.11
C GLU A 178 -32.33 -6.81 11.66
N THR A 179 -31.46 -7.80 11.80
CA THR A 179 -30.06 -7.59 12.16
C THR A 179 -29.17 -8.20 11.10
N THR A 180 -28.29 -7.39 10.52
CA THR A 180 -27.33 -7.80 9.50
C THR A 180 -25.92 -7.60 10.04
N LYS A 181 -25.07 -8.61 9.87
CA LYS A 181 -23.65 -8.53 10.23
C LYS A 181 -22.79 -8.34 8.99
N LEU A 182 -21.95 -7.32 9.00
CA LEU A 182 -21.00 -7.01 7.95
C LEU A 182 -19.57 -7.13 8.47
N ILE A 183 -18.68 -7.53 7.58
CA ILE A 183 -17.24 -7.40 7.81
C ILE A 183 -16.65 -6.54 6.70
N PHE A 184 -15.88 -5.52 7.11
CA PHE A 184 -14.95 -4.82 6.24
C PHE A 184 -13.55 -5.25 6.64
N THR A 185 -12.85 -5.92 5.74
CA THR A 185 -11.54 -6.48 6.09
C THR A 185 -10.49 -5.39 6.31
N GLY A 186 -10.66 -4.21 5.70
CA GLY A 186 -9.52 -3.36 5.46
C GLY A 186 -8.44 -4.20 4.76
N ASP A 187 -7.21 -4.04 5.15
CA ASP A 187 -6.09 -4.85 4.70
C ASP A 187 -5.77 -5.93 5.73
N ILE A 188 -5.77 -7.19 5.31
CA ILE A 188 -5.46 -8.34 6.16
C ILE A 188 -3.97 -8.68 6.06
N GLY A 189 -3.34 -8.79 7.21
CA GLY A 189 -1.94 -9.18 7.31
C GLY A 189 -1.70 -10.64 6.98
N GLN A 190 -0.48 -10.94 6.48
CA GLN A 190 -0.08 -12.34 6.42
C GLN A 190 0.30 -12.83 7.82
N PRO A 191 -0.03 -14.09 8.17
CA PRO A 191 0.37 -14.68 9.45
C PRO A 191 1.91 -14.69 9.63
N ASP A 192 2.33 -14.80 10.88
CA ASP A 192 3.75 -14.87 11.27
C ASP A 192 4.58 -13.64 10.83
N GLN A 193 3.95 -12.46 10.73
CA GLN A 193 4.69 -11.20 10.55
C GLN A 193 5.33 -10.79 11.88
N PRO A 194 6.60 -10.38 11.87
CA PRO A 194 7.24 -9.92 13.11
C PRO A 194 6.57 -8.67 13.68
N ILE A 195 6.60 -8.53 14.98
CA ILE A 195 6.22 -7.36 15.78
C ILE A 195 4.73 -7.34 16.14
N ILE A 196 3.83 -7.57 15.18
CA ILE A 196 2.38 -7.38 15.36
C ILE A 196 1.65 -8.73 15.40
N GLU A 197 0.53 -8.75 16.12
CA GLU A 197 -0.29 -9.96 16.23
C GLU A 197 -0.87 -10.38 14.89
N ASP A 198 -1.06 -11.70 14.71
CA ASP A 198 -1.74 -12.26 13.55
C ASP A 198 -3.19 -11.77 13.43
N PRO A 199 -3.79 -11.81 12.24
CA PRO A 199 -5.20 -11.51 12.06
C PRO A 199 -6.08 -12.34 12.98
N ALA A 200 -6.96 -11.67 13.74
CA ALA A 200 -7.91 -12.34 14.60
C ALA A 200 -8.90 -13.18 13.79
N THR A 201 -9.39 -14.26 14.38
CA THR A 201 -10.36 -15.14 13.75
C THR A 201 -11.72 -14.47 13.58
N VAL A 202 -12.41 -14.79 12.47
CA VAL A 202 -13.76 -14.31 12.16
C VAL A 202 -14.79 -15.34 12.58
N ALA A 203 -15.75 -14.95 13.42
CA ALA A 203 -16.84 -15.86 13.81
C ALA A 203 -17.85 -16.10 12.68
N GLY A 204 -18.11 -15.08 11.86
CA GLY A 204 -19.00 -15.13 10.70
C GLY A 204 -19.72 -13.79 10.50
N ALA A 205 -20.24 -13.61 9.27
CA ALA A 205 -21.01 -12.44 8.87
C ALA A 205 -22.02 -12.81 7.80
N ASP A 206 -23.01 -11.92 7.56
CA ASP A 206 -23.93 -12.06 6.44
C ASP A 206 -23.30 -11.61 5.13
N PHE A 207 -22.52 -10.52 5.17
CA PHE A 207 -21.81 -9.99 4.02
C PHE A 207 -20.38 -9.58 4.38
N ILE A 208 -19.46 -9.75 3.44
CA ILE A 208 -18.06 -9.42 3.63
C ILE A 208 -17.58 -8.52 2.49
N ILE A 209 -17.01 -7.37 2.83
CA ILE A 209 -16.29 -6.49 1.94
C ILE A 209 -14.81 -6.78 2.15
N THR A 210 -14.16 -7.39 1.18
CA THR A 210 -12.79 -7.93 1.31
C THR A 210 -11.81 -7.28 0.37
N GLU A 211 -10.56 -7.14 0.85
CA GLU A 211 -9.43 -6.86 -0.01
C GLU A 211 -9.14 -8.03 -0.98
N SER A 212 -8.40 -7.71 -2.04
CA SER A 212 -7.90 -8.69 -3.01
C SER A 212 -6.52 -8.34 -3.58
N THR A 213 -5.70 -7.61 -2.80
CA THR A 213 -4.38 -7.12 -3.23
C THR A 213 -3.50 -8.23 -3.78
N TYR A 214 -3.49 -9.39 -3.14
CA TYR A 214 -2.80 -10.61 -3.59
C TYR A 214 -3.77 -11.75 -3.94
N GLY A 215 -4.96 -11.44 -4.42
CA GLY A 215 -5.97 -12.42 -4.76
C GLY A 215 -5.59 -13.41 -5.86
N ASN A 216 -4.54 -13.12 -6.64
CA ASN A 216 -3.99 -13.97 -7.70
C ASN A 216 -2.56 -14.45 -7.44
N ARG A 217 -2.06 -14.36 -6.20
CA ARG A 217 -0.67 -14.68 -5.88
C ARG A 217 -0.57 -15.51 -4.62
N LEU A 218 0.55 -16.22 -4.50
CA LEU A 218 0.96 -16.95 -3.30
C LEU A 218 2.30 -16.40 -2.83
N HIS A 219 2.50 -16.36 -1.52
CA HIS A 219 3.80 -16.10 -0.94
C HIS A 219 4.65 -17.37 -1.03
N GLU A 220 5.77 -17.27 -1.72
CA GLU A 220 6.74 -18.35 -1.73
C GLU A 220 7.37 -18.49 -0.34
N ALA A 221 7.60 -19.72 0.11
CA ALA A 221 8.44 -19.97 1.28
C ALA A 221 9.84 -19.37 1.03
N TYR A 222 10.25 -18.42 1.86
CA TYR A 222 11.45 -17.63 1.62
C TYR A 222 12.19 -17.36 2.93
N ASP A 223 13.46 -17.75 3.00
CA ASP A 223 14.33 -17.44 4.14
C ASP A 223 14.75 -15.96 4.11
N LYS A 224 13.90 -15.10 4.66
CA LYS A 224 14.11 -13.65 4.72
C LYS A 224 15.38 -13.29 5.48
N GLU A 225 15.66 -13.98 6.59
CA GLU A 225 16.81 -13.72 7.46
C GLU A 225 18.12 -14.13 6.80
N GLY A 226 18.20 -15.37 6.29
CA GLY A 226 19.41 -15.86 5.63
C GLY A 226 19.75 -15.05 4.38
N GLU A 227 18.75 -14.70 3.58
CA GLU A 227 19.00 -13.90 2.37
C GLU A 227 19.43 -12.46 2.71
N LEU A 228 18.80 -11.82 3.71
CA LEU A 228 19.21 -10.49 4.17
C LEU A 228 20.64 -10.51 4.71
N ALA A 229 20.98 -11.53 5.53
CA ALA A 229 22.33 -11.71 6.04
C ALA A 229 23.35 -11.92 4.91
N ARG A 230 23.04 -12.77 3.94
CA ARG A 230 23.90 -13.02 2.77
C ARG A 230 24.17 -11.74 1.99
N ILE A 231 23.12 -10.96 1.69
CA ILE A 231 23.25 -9.70 0.92
C ILE A 231 24.14 -8.71 1.68
N VAL A 232 23.93 -8.57 3.00
CA VAL A 232 24.72 -7.65 3.83
C VAL A 232 26.18 -8.08 3.86
N ASN A 233 26.46 -9.36 4.18
CA ASN A 233 27.82 -9.88 4.25
C ASN A 233 28.56 -9.71 2.92
N ASP A 234 27.95 -10.16 1.82
CA ASP A 234 28.53 -10.04 0.47
C ASP A 234 28.83 -8.58 0.09
N THR A 235 27.97 -7.64 0.53
CA THR A 235 28.14 -6.21 0.19
C THR A 235 29.22 -5.57 1.03
N VAL A 236 29.26 -5.86 2.32
CA VAL A 236 30.28 -5.33 3.24
C VAL A 236 31.68 -5.89 2.87
N GLU A 237 31.79 -7.16 2.50
CA GLU A 237 33.04 -7.76 2.03
C GLU A 237 33.59 -7.05 0.79
N ARG A 238 32.72 -6.57 -0.11
CA ARG A 238 33.12 -5.75 -1.26
C ARG A 238 33.41 -4.28 -0.92
N GLY A 239 33.22 -3.86 0.35
CA GLY A 239 33.38 -2.47 0.77
C GLY A 239 32.22 -1.54 0.33
N GLY A 240 31.09 -2.09 -0.09
CA GLY A 240 29.93 -1.38 -0.59
C GLY A 240 28.91 -1.02 0.48
N ASN A 241 27.89 -0.26 0.10
CA ASN A 241 26.75 0.12 0.93
C ASN A 241 25.51 -0.72 0.57
N VAL A 242 24.69 -1.03 1.57
CA VAL A 242 23.36 -1.62 1.39
C VAL A 242 22.31 -0.53 1.46
N ILE A 243 21.61 -0.27 0.37
CA ILE A 243 20.57 0.75 0.26
C ILE A 243 19.22 0.06 0.17
N ILE A 244 18.30 0.39 1.07
CA ILE A 244 17.00 -0.26 1.18
C ILE A 244 15.87 0.78 1.05
N PRO A 245 15.26 0.90 -0.13
CA PRO A 245 14.00 1.63 -0.26
C PRO A 245 12.92 0.96 0.59
N ALA A 246 12.34 1.66 1.54
CA ALA A 246 11.34 1.10 2.44
C ALA A 246 10.21 2.10 2.73
N PHE A 247 8.98 1.59 2.91
CA PHE A 247 7.90 2.40 3.44
C PHE A 247 8.20 2.82 4.87
N ALA A 248 7.82 4.04 5.22
CA ALA A 248 8.09 4.63 6.51
C ALA A 248 7.37 3.90 7.65
N VAL A 249 6.16 3.39 7.38
CA VAL A 249 5.32 2.64 8.32
C VAL A 249 5.34 1.16 7.95
N GLY A 250 5.45 0.29 8.92
CA GLY A 250 5.45 -1.16 8.82
C GLY A 250 6.81 -1.70 8.34
N ARG A 251 7.19 -1.49 7.08
CA ARG A 251 8.36 -2.10 6.46
C ARG A 251 9.70 -1.73 7.13
N THR A 252 9.88 -0.47 7.46
CA THR A 252 11.10 -0.02 8.13
C THR A 252 11.25 -0.70 9.49
N GLN A 253 10.16 -0.83 10.27
CA GLN A 253 10.19 -1.43 11.59
C GLN A 253 10.50 -2.94 11.52
N VAL A 254 9.90 -3.64 10.56
CA VAL A 254 10.19 -5.07 10.30
C VAL A 254 11.66 -5.30 9.91
N LEU A 255 12.22 -4.43 9.04
CA LEU A 255 13.65 -4.50 8.70
C LEU A 255 14.54 -4.27 9.92
N LEU A 256 14.21 -3.31 10.78
CA LEU A 256 14.96 -3.04 12.00
C LEU A 256 14.91 -4.24 12.97
N TYR A 257 13.76 -4.91 13.07
CA TYR A 257 13.62 -6.13 13.85
C TYR A 257 14.55 -7.25 13.35
N TYR A 258 14.56 -7.50 12.02
CA TYR A 258 15.46 -8.50 11.44
C TYR A 258 16.93 -8.12 11.63
N PHE A 259 17.31 -6.87 11.44
CA PHE A 259 18.68 -6.44 11.69
C PHE A 259 19.08 -6.61 13.16
N GLN A 260 18.20 -6.30 14.09
CA GLN A 260 18.41 -6.53 15.51
C GLN A 260 18.72 -8.00 15.80
N LYS A 261 17.92 -8.92 15.23
CA LYS A 261 18.09 -10.37 15.39
C LYS A 261 19.41 -10.85 14.78
N LEU A 262 19.68 -10.45 13.54
CA LEU A 262 20.90 -10.84 12.83
C LEU A 262 22.19 -10.35 13.51
N PHE A 263 22.16 -9.14 14.10
CA PHE A 263 23.28 -8.64 14.91
C PHE A 263 23.44 -9.42 16.22
N ALA A 264 22.34 -9.67 16.92
CA ALA A 264 22.38 -10.42 18.19
C ALA A 264 22.94 -11.84 18.00
N GLU A 265 22.66 -12.45 16.86
CA GLU A 265 23.13 -13.79 16.48
C GLU A 265 24.54 -13.78 15.83
N GLY A 266 25.15 -12.61 15.64
CA GLY A 266 26.45 -12.49 14.98
C GLY A 266 26.47 -12.90 13.51
N LYS A 267 25.30 -12.94 12.84
CA LYS A 267 25.14 -13.34 11.43
C LYS A 267 25.57 -12.27 10.43
N ILE A 268 25.62 -11.01 10.87
CA ILE A 268 26.06 -9.87 10.06
C ILE A 268 27.06 -9.00 10.83
N PRO A 269 27.99 -8.31 10.12
CA PRO A 269 28.99 -7.45 10.76
C PRO A 269 28.36 -6.19 11.37
N GLU A 270 28.99 -5.67 12.41
CA GLU A 270 28.54 -4.43 13.09
C GLU A 270 28.91 -3.20 12.24
N VAL A 271 28.08 -2.92 11.21
CA VAL A 271 28.17 -1.71 10.40
C VAL A 271 27.09 -0.71 10.80
N PRO A 272 27.30 0.63 10.58
CA PRO A 272 26.28 1.62 10.86
C PRO A 272 25.00 1.38 10.06
N ILE A 273 23.84 1.48 10.73
CA ILE A 273 22.51 1.49 10.10
C ILE A 273 21.94 2.89 10.22
N TYR A 274 21.53 3.46 9.10
CA TYR A 274 20.86 4.76 9.04
C TYR A 274 19.40 4.58 8.61
N VAL A 275 18.48 5.11 9.41
CA VAL A 275 17.08 5.33 9.01
C VAL A 275 16.99 6.80 8.58
N ASP A 276 17.12 7.03 7.26
CA ASP A 276 17.11 8.38 6.70
C ASP A 276 15.72 8.74 6.17
N SER A 277 14.79 8.85 7.11
CA SER A 277 13.42 9.31 6.89
C SER A 277 12.84 9.83 8.20
N PRO A 278 12.52 11.13 8.32
CA PRO A 278 11.87 11.69 9.51
C PRO A 278 10.54 10.99 9.84
N MET A 279 9.78 10.63 8.81
CA MET A 279 8.53 9.87 8.94
C MET A 279 8.77 8.48 9.52
N ALA A 280 9.74 7.74 8.98
CA ALA A 280 10.09 6.41 9.49
C ALA A 280 10.60 6.45 10.93
N SER A 281 11.35 7.51 11.29
CA SER A 281 11.81 7.72 12.66
C SER A 281 10.64 7.90 13.63
N LYS A 282 9.64 8.74 13.28
CA LYS A 282 8.43 8.94 14.07
C LYS A 282 7.58 7.67 14.15
N ALA A 283 7.37 6.98 13.03
CA ALA A 283 6.63 5.72 13.01
C ALA A 283 7.31 4.63 13.85
N THR A 284 8.63 4.56 13.83
CA THR A 284 9.39 3.66 14.70
C THR A 284 9.18 4.02 16.18
N GLN A 285 9.18 5.31 16.53
CA GLN A 285 8.90 5.74 17.90
C GLN A 285 7.49 5.33 18.34
N ILE A 286 6.48 5.49 17.48
CA ILE A 286 5.11 5.05 17.76
C ILE A 286 5.09 3.53 17.99
N THR A 287 5.73 2.75 17.13
CA THR A 287 5.83 1.30 17.32
C THR A 287 6.45 0.97 18.68
N LEU A 288 7.55 1.61 19.05
CA LEU A 288 8.24 1.35 20.32
C LEU A 288 7.43 1.74 21.57
N THR A 289 6.43 2.59 21.44
CA THR A 289 5.58 3.06 22.58
C THR A 289 4.25 2.31 22.70
N ASN A 290 3.97 1.35 21.80
CA ASN A 290 2.74 0.54 21.82
C ASN A 290 3.03 -0.98 21.93
N PRO A 291 3.71 -1.45 23.00
CA PRO A 291 4.08 -2.86 23.17
C PRO A 291 2.88 -3.80 23.40
N ASP A 292 1.71 -3.25 23.71
CA ASP A 292 0.50 -4.04 23.94
C ASP A 292 -0.04 -4.68 22.65
N GLU A 293 0.36 -4.14 21.49
CA GLU A 293 -0.01 -4.64 20.16
C GLU A 293 1.05 -5.58 19.54
N TYR A 294 2.11 -5.93 20.30
CA TYR A 294 3.13 -6.85 19.84
C TYR A 294 2.66 -8.30 19.87
N ASP A 295 3.16 -9.12 18.95
CA ASP A 295 3.08 -10.56 19.03
C ASP A 295 3.85 -11.10 20.24
N GLU A 296 3.73 -12.40 20.51
CA GLU A 296 4.36 -13.03 21.66
C GLU A 296 5.90 -12.97 21.61
N GLU A 297 6.49 -13.13 20.41
CA GLU A 297 7.95 -13.10 20.21
C GLU A 297 8.50 -11.69 20.46
N ALA A 298 7.88 -10.67 19.89
CA ALA A 298 8.28 -9.27 20.10
C ALA A 298 8.07 -8.81 21.56
N ARG A 299 6.99 -9.26 22.23
CA ARG A 299 6.79 -8.99 23.67
C ARG A 299 7.90 -9.62 24.51
N ALA A 300 8.28 -10.88 24.23
CA ALA A 300 9.38 -11.55 24.91
C ALA A 300 10.70 -10.81 24.70
N LEU A 301 11.01 -10.45 23.46
CA LEU A 301 12.22 -9.68 23.09
C LEU A 301 12.23 -8.31 23.80
N TYR A 302 11.12 -7.59 23.79
CA TYR A 302 10.95 -6.31 24.47
C TYR A 302 11.22 -6.41 25.98
N ALA A 303 10.67 -7.44 26.62
CA ALA A 303 10.89 -7.68 28.06
C ALA A 303 12.37 -8.01 28.36
N MET A 304 12.98 -8.89 27.57
CA MET A 304 14.39 -9.30 27.73
C MET A 304 15.40 -8.16 27.51
N GLN A 305 15.08 -7.22 26.63
CA GLN A 305 15.97 -6.10 26.29
C GLN A 305 15.71 -4.82 27.09
N GLY A 306 15.18 -4.94 28.29
CA GLY A 306 14.95 -3.81 29.18
C GLY A 306 13.90 -2.82 28.64
N ARG A 307 12.82 -3.36 28.06
CA ARG A 307 11.71 -2.63 27.45
C ARG A 307 12.12 -1.84 26.19
N ARG A 308 12.92 -2.49 25.32
CA ARG A 308 13.32 -1.94 24.03
C ARG A 308 13.18 -3.02 22.96
N LEU A 309 12.30 -2.82 21.97
CA LEU A 309 12.16 -3.72 20.83
C LEU A 309 13.37 -3.64 19.90
N VAL A 310 13.93 -2.44 19.74
CA VAL A 310 15.14 -2.19 18.93
C VAL A 310 16.21 -1.58 19.84
N ASN A 311 17.32 -2.30 20.00
CA ASN A 311 18.42 -1.92 20.89
C ASN A 311 19.78 -2.13 20.19
N MET A 312 19.97 -1.48 19.04
CA MET A 312 21.22 -1.53 18.27
C MET A 312 22.07 -0.27 18.51
N ARG A 313 23.32 -0.43 18.97
CA ARG A 313 24.26 0.67 19.22
C ARG A 313 24.67 1.42 17.95
N ASN A 314 24.65 0.74 16.83
CA ASN A 314 25.02 1.23 15.50
C ASN A 314 23.85 1.83 14.72
N LEU A 315 22.61 1.85 15.26
CA LEU A 315 21.44 2.49 14.65
C LEU A 315 21.47 4.01 14.84
N ARG A 316 21.23 4.72 13.76
CA ARG A 316 21.16 6.18 13.68
C ARG A 316 19.89 6.60 12.95
N PHE A 317 19.16 7.54 13.53
CA PHE A 317 18.03 8.23 12.88
C PHE A 317 18.47 9.61 12.44
N THR A 318 18.10 10.04 11.23
CA THR A 318 18.40 11.37 10.72
C THR A 318 17.14 12.20 10.58
N ALA A 319 17.12 13.36 11.19
CA ALA A 319 15.99 14.28 11.15
C ALA A 319 16.18 15.37 10.08
N THR A 320 17.38 15.95 10.00
CA THR A 320 17.69 17.11 9.16
C THR A 320 18.27 16.72 7.80
N VAL A 321 18.24 17.66 6.85
CA VAL A 321 18.90 17.51 5.54
C VAL A 321 20.42 17.41 5.69
N GLN A 322 21.00 18.17 6.62
CA GLN A 322 22.44 18.16 6.90
C GLN A 322 22.90 16.79 7.42
N GLU A 323 22.14 16.19 8.33
CA GLU A 323 22.43 14.82 8.82
C GLU A 323 22.32 13.78 7.69
N SER A 324 21.31 13.91 6.83
CA SER A 324 21.13 13.05 5.65
C SER A 324 22.32 13.15 4.69
N MET A 325 22.76 14.36 4.40
CA MET A 325 23.93 14.60 3.53
C MET A 325 25.21 14.03 4.14
N ALA A 326 25.40 14.18 5.45
CA ALA A 326 26.60 13.71 6.16
C ALA A 326 26.77 12.18 6.11
N ILE A 327 25.71 11.39 5.84
CA ILE A 327 25.80 9.94 5.65
C ILE A 327 26.78 9.59 4.52
N ASN A 328 26.85 10.40 3.47
CA ASN A 328 27.71 10.14 2.32
C ASN A 328 29.21 10.25 2.66
N ASP A 329 29.55 11.06 3.66
CA ASP A 329 30.92 11.32 4.08
C ASP A 329 31.43 10.32 5.14
N VAL A 330 30.54 9.48 5.69
CA VAL A 330 30.92 8.45 6.65
C VAL A 330 31.76 7.37 5.94
N PRO A 331 32.98 7.09 6.40
CA PRO A 331 33.83 6.05 5.78
C PRO A 331 33.30 4.66 6.05
N GLY A 332 33.67 3.70 5.18
CA GLY A 332 33.31 2.28 5.30
C GLY A 332 31.88 1.96 4.85
N SER A 333 31.57 0.68 4.93
CA SER A 333 30.25 0.15 4.56
C SER A 333 29.18 0.56 5.56
N LYS A 334 27.98 0.76 5.09
CA LYS A 334 26.80 1.11 5.90
C LYS A 334 25.52 0.55 5.27
N ILE A 335 24.49 0.43 6.10
CA ILE A 335 23.12 0.10 5.70
C ILE A 335 22.30 1.39 5.78
N ILE A 336 21.57 1.72 4.71
CA ILE A 336 20.72 2.92 4.65
C ILE A 336 19.30 2.50 4.29
N ILE A 337 18.38 2.73 5.21
CA ILE A 337 16.93 2.51 5.02
C ILE A 337 16.30 3.87 4.82
N SER A 338 15.61 4.10 3.71
CA SER A 338 15.04 5.41 3.40
C SER A 338 13.74 5.29 2.59
N ALA A 339 12.82 6.22 2.82
CA ALA A 339 11.56 6.31 2.08
C ALA A 339 11.74 7.15 0.79
N SER A 340 11.00 6.87 -0.29
CA SER A 340 9.84 5.98 -0.41
C SER A 340 10.25 4.54 -0.76
N GLY A 341 9.36 3.59 -0.43
CA GLY A 341 9.58 2.17 -0.73
C GLY A 341 9.59 1.80 -2.22
N MET A 342 8.97 2.62 -3.08
CA MET A 342 8.95 2.44 -4.54
C MET A 342 10.05 3.23 -5.26
N ALA A 343 10.91 3.91 -4.51
CA ALA A 343 12.04 4.70 -5.00
C ALA A 343 11.66 5.86 -5.96
N ASP A 344 10.44 6.41 -5.86
CA ASP A 344 9.96 7.49 -6.75
C ASP A 344 10.10 8.88 -6.15
N ALA A 345 10.21 8.98 -4.84
CA ALA A 345 10.28 10.25 -4.11
C ALA A 345 11.09 10.11 -2.83
N GLY A 346 11.36 11.23 -2.17
CA GLY A 346 12.02 11.26 -0.87
C GLY A 346 13.55 11.16 -0.92
N ARG A 347 14.13 11.04 0.27
CA ARG A 347 15.59 11.02 0.44
C ARG A 347 16.27 9.81 -0.20
N ILE A 348 15.54 8.72 -0.40
CA ILE A 348 16.02 7.51 -1.10
C ILE A 348 16.62 7.84 -2.47
N LEU A 349 16.05 8.83 -3.19
CA LEU A 349 16.54 9.23 -4.50
C LEU A 349 17.98 9.75 -4.45
N HIS A 350 18.36 10.45 -3.37
CA HIS A 350 19.73 10.90 -3.16
C HIS A 350 20.66 9.72 -2.92
N HIS A 351 20.26 8.77 -2.06
CA HIS A 351 21.05 7.56 -1.81
C HIS A 351 21.20 6.68 -3.05
N LEU A 352 20.16 6.54 -3.85
CA LEU A 352 20.23 5.83 -5.14
C LEU A 352 21.19 6.53 -6.12
N LYS A 353 21.12 7.87 -6.21
CA LYS A 353 22.03 8.66 -7.04
C LYS A 353 23.51 8.44 -6.66
N HIS A 354 23.82 8.35 -5.36
CA HIS A 354 25.18 8.16 -4.87
C HIS A 354 25.68 6.71 -4.93
N ASN A 355 24.78 5.69 -4.99
CA ASN A 355 25.16 4.29 -4.87
C ASN A 355 24.88 3.44 -6.10
N LEU A 356 23.95 3.79 -7.00
CA LEU A 356 23.62 2.96 -8.18
C LEU A 356 24.77 2.73 -9.14
N TRP A 357 25.68 3.69 -9.30
CA TRP A 357 26.84 3.60 -10.20
C TRP A 357 28.03 2.84 -9.59
N ARG A 358 27.96 2.46 -8.31
CA ARG A 358 29.00 1.73 -7.57
C ARG A 358 28.78 0.24 -7.68
N GLU A 359 29.78 -0.48 -8.19
CA GLU A 359 29.73 -1.94 -8.37
C GLU A 359 29.78 -2.72 -7.05
N ASP A 360 30.37 -2.11 -6.01
CA ASP A 360 30.47 -2.68 -4.66
C ASP A 360 29.15 -2.62 -3.88
N SER A 361 28.26 -1.68 -4.21
CA SER A 361 27.02 -1.43 -3.47
C SER A 361 25.87 -2.35 -3.88
N SER A 362 24.89 -2.50 -3.01
CA SER A 362 23.66 -3.26 -3.23
C SER A 362 22.42 -2.42 -2.96
N ILE A 363 21.43 -2.54 -3.84
CA ILE A 363 20.09 -1.96 -3.64
C ILE A 363 19.14 -3.13 -3.38
N VAL A 364 18.43 -3.08 -2.26
CA VAL A 364 17.58 -4.18 -1.78
C VAL A 364 16.13 -3.71 -1.71
N PHE A 365 15.30 -4.17 -2.61
CA PHE A 365 13.87 -3.95 -2.57
C PHE A 365 13.21 -5.02 -1.70
N ALA A 366 12.58 -4.61 -0.61
CA ALA A 366 11.89 -5.48 0.34
C ALA A 366 10.37 -5.25 0.26
N GLY A 367 9.78 -5.51 -0.92
CA GLY A 367 8.34 -5.35 -1.13
C GLY A 367 7.98 -5.16 -2.60
N TYR A 368 6.67 -5.15 -2.88
CA TYR A 368 6.12 -4.95 -4.21
C TYR A 368 6.55 -3.60 -4.80
N GLN A 369 6.84 -3.63 -6.11
CA GLN A 369 7.17 -2.44 -6.88
C GLN A 369 6.14 -2.28 -8.00
N ALA A 370 5.35 -1.21 -7.94
CA ALA A 370 4.29 -0.94 -8.90
C ALA A 370 4.84 -0.62 -10.29
N GLU A 371 4.09 -0.95 -11.32
CA GLU A 371 4.43 -0.60 -12.70
C GLU A 371 4.64 0.92 -12.87
N GLY A 372 5.64 1.28 -13.69
CA GLY A 372 6.00 2.68 -13.94
C GLY A 372 6.86 3.33 -12.85
N THR A 373 7.14 2.65 -11.73
CA THR A 373 8.01 3.17 -10.67
C THR A 373 9.49 2.95 -10.98
N MET A 374 10.35 3.76 -10.37
CA MET A 374 11.81 3.57 -10.51
C MET A 374 12.25 2.24 -9.91
N GLY A 375 11.67 1.84 -8.78
CA GLY A 375 11.99 0.55 -8.15
C GLY A 375 11.67 -0.61 -9.10
N ARG A 376 10.54 -0.57 -9.80
CA ARG A 376 10.17 -1.58 -10.80
C ARG A 376 11.18 -1.64 -11.96
N ASN A 377 11.54 -0.48 -12.52
CA ASN A 377 12.53 -0.40 -13.60
C ASN A 377 13.88 -0.98 -13.17
N LEU A 378 14.32 -0.75 -11.94
CA LEU A 378 15.57 -1.29 -11.41
C LEU A 378 15.53 -2.82 -11.26
N ILE A 379 14.43 -3.36 -10.73
CA ILE A 379 14.23 -4.81 -10.59
C ILE A 379 14.19 -5.49 -11.97
N GLU A 380 13.60 -4.86 -12.97
CA GLU A 380 13.56 -5.36 -14.36
C GLU A 380 14.89 -5.23 -15.12
N GLY A 381 15.93 -4.71 -14.46
CA GLY A 381 17.29 -4.70 -14.98
C GLY A 381 17.64 -3.48 -15.82
N ALA A 382 17.02 -2.34 -15.56
CA ALA A 382 17.38 -1.07 -16.19
C ALA A 382 18.88 -0.79 -16.03
N LYS A 383 19.59 -0.52 -17.11
CA LYS A 383 21.03 -0.22 -17.09
C LYS A 383 21.33 1.24 -16.81
N ARG A 384 20.34 2.12 -16.97
CA ARG A 384 20.41 3.55 -16.66
C ARG A 384 19.05 4.01 -16.19
N VAL A 385 19.04 4.90 -15.19
CA VAL A 385 17.83 5.55 -14.69
C VAL A 385 18.04 7.05 -14.60
N LYS A 386 16.95 7.83 -14.69
CA LYS A 386 17.01 9.29 -14.55
C LYS A 386 16.57 9.68 -13.14
N ILE A 387 17.48 10.25 -12.34
CA ILE A 387 17.23 10.71 -10.98
C ILE A 387 17.48 12.21 -10.91
N MET A 388 16.47 12.99 -10.51
CA MET A 388 16.59 14.46 -10.38
C MET A 388 17.18 15.14 -11.63
N GLY A 389 16.81 14.67 -12.81
CA GLY A 389 17.29 15.22 -14.09
C GLY A 389 18.63 14.66 -14.59
N GLU A 390 19.35 13.91 -13.79
CA GLU A 390 20.64 13.31 -14.11
C GLU A 390 20.49 11.82 -14.49
N THR A 391 21.20 11.37 -15.52
CA THR A 391 21.21 9.96 -15.94
C THR A 391 22.28 9.18 -15.18
N ILE A 392 21.88 8.23 -14.35
CA ILE A 392 22.73 7.39 -13.51
C ILE A 392 22.85 6.00 -14.13
N SER A 393 24.09 5.50 -14.24
CA SER A 393 24.39 4.12 -14.64
C SER A 393 24.04 3.17 -13.51
N VAL A 394 23.41 2.02 -13.79
CA VAL A 394 23.12 1.00 -12.79
C VAL A 394 24.19 -0.08 -12.86
N LYS A 395 25.11 -0.04 -11.91
CA LYS A 395 26.19 -1.01 -11.72
C LYS A 395 26.07 -1.76 -10.40
N ALA A 396 25.40 -1.16 -9.41
CA ALA A 396 25.10 -1.79 -8.12
C ALA A 396 24.31 -3.09 -8.33
N LYS A 397 24.49 -4.05 -7.44
CA LYS A 397 23.67 -5.27 -7.43
C LYS A 397 22.25 -4.93 -6.98
N ILE A 398 21.26 -5.35 -7.76
CA ILE A 398 19.85 -5.14 -7.44
C ILE A 398 19.28 -6.46 -6.92
N PHE A 399 18.68 -6.41 -5.72
CA PHE A 399 18.00 -7.53 -5.09
C PHE A 399 16.52 -7.21 -4.91
N ASN A 400 15.68 -8.19 -5.22
CA ASN A 400 14.25 -8.14 -4.97
C ASN A 400 13.91 -9.25 -3.98
N MET A 401 13.83 -8.89 -2.70
CA MET A 401 13.51 -9.83 -1.63
C MET A 401 12.02 -10.10 -1.60
N LYS A 402 11.65 -11.36 -1.69
CA LYS A 402 10.27 -11.81 -1.57
C LYS A 402 9.85 -11.95 -0.10
N GLY A 403 8.55 -12.16 0.13
CA GLY A 403 8.02 -12.49 1.45
C GLY A 403 7.92 -11.33 2.45
N PHE A 404 8.27 -10.12 2.05
CA PHE A 404 8.12 -8.93 2.89
C PHE A 404 6.78 -8.19 2.68
N SER A 405 5.85 -8.70 1.90
CA SER A 405 4.52 -8.08 1.85
C SER A 405 3.84 -8.13 3.22
N ALA A 406 3.08 -7.11 3.54
CA ALA A 406 2.27 -7.14 4.76
C ALA A 406 0.90 -7.79 4.52
N HIS A 407 0.41 -7.84 3.26
CA HIS A 407 -0.90 -8.42 2.94
C HIS A 407 -0.88 -9.94 2.94
N ALA A 408 -1.97 -10.54 3.37
CA ALA A 408 -2.23 -11.94 3.17
C ALA A 408 -2.29 -12.29 1.68
N ASP A 409 -1.82 -13.47 1.31
CA ASP A 409 -1.97 -14.01 -0.03
C ASP A 409 -3.33 -14.72 -0.21
N LYS A 410 -3.57 -15.22 -1.43
CA LYS A 410 -4.83 -15.89 -1.78
C LYS A 410 -5.16 -17.07 -0.84
N GLU A 411 -4.21 -17.94 -0.55
CA GLU A 411 -4.43 -19.11 0.31
C GLU A 411 -4.63 -18.71 1.77
N GLN A 412 -3.90 -17.70 2.24
CA GLN A 412 -4.03 -17.16 3.58
C GLN A 412 -5.39 -16.51 3.79
N LEU A 413 -5.88 -15.70 2.82
CA LEU A 413 -7.25 -15.15 2.84
C LEU A 413 -8.31 -16.26 2.84
N LEU A 414 -8.18 -17.26 1.96
CA LEU A 414 -9.10 -18.39 1.92
C LEU A 414 -9.13 -19.18 3.23
N LYS A 415 -7.95 -19.44 3.83
CA LYS A 415 -7.84 -20.11 5.12
C LYS A 415 -8.53 -19.30 6.22
N TRP A 416 -8.35 -17.98 6.21
CA TRP A 416 -8.96 -17.07 7.17
C TRP A 416 -10.49 -17.11 7.07
N PHE A 417 -11.05 -17.01 5.85
CA PHE A 417 -12.49 -17.11 5.63
C PHE A 417 -13.05 -18.51 5.89
N SER A 418 -12.28 -19.57 5.61
CA SER A 418 -12.72 -20.96 5.88
C SER A 418 -12.83 -21.28 7.36
N GLY A 419 -12.24 -20.45 8.24
CA GLY A 419 -12.38 -20.54 9.71
C GLY A 419 -13.73 -20.05 10.25
N MET A 420 -14.57 -19.42 9.42
CA MET A 420 -15.88 -18.91 9.84
C MET A 420 -16.85 -20.04 10.17
N GLN A 421 -17.68 -19.81 11.20
CA GLN A 421 -18.72 -20.76 11.61
C GLN A 421 -19.95 -20.72 10.70
N THR A 422 -20.18 -19.62 9.98
CA THR A 422 -21.30 -19.41 9.08
C THR A 422 -20.80 -18.92 7.73
N THR A 423 -21.38 -19.46 6.64
CA THR A 423 -21.09 -19.03 5.28
C THR A 423 -21.80 -17.70 4.99
N PRO A 424 -21.11 -16.66 4.53
CA PRO A 424 -21.74 -15.39 4.18
C PRO A 424 -22.64 -15.52 2.96
N LYS A 425 -23.61 -14.64 2.83
CA LYS A 425 -24.52 -14.57 1.68
C LYS A 425 -23.81 -14.07 0.42
N ALA A 426 -22.89 -13.12 0.60
CA ALA A 426 -22.04 -12.64 -0.49
C ALA A 426 -20.71 -12.06 0.02
N PHE A 427 -19.71 -12.13 -0.87
CA PHE A 427 -18.49 -11.32 -0.80
C PHE A 427 -18.54 -10.20 -1.82
N PHE A 428 -18.22 -8.98 -1.39
CA PHE A 428 -17.89 -7.87 -2.26
C PHE A 428 -16.38 -7.74 -2.31
N VAL A 429 -15.79 -8.12 -3.44
CA VAL A 429 -14.34 -8.20 -3.60
C VAL A 429 -13.82 -6.86 -4.11
N THR A 430 -13.06 -6.17 -3.27
CA THR A 430 -12.56 -4.81 -3.48
C THR A 430 -11.04 -4.77 -3.27
N HIS A 431 -10.45 -3.59 -3.24
CA HIS A 431 -9.05 -3.32 -2.88
C HIS A 431 -8.06 -4.30 -3.56
N GLY A 432 -8.09 -4.32 -4.88
CA GLY A 432 -7.25 -5.16 -5.73
C GLY A 432 -7.38 -4.76 -7.19
N GLU A 433 -6.38 -5.06 -7.98
CA GLU A 433 -6.48 -4.94 -9.43
C GLU A 433 -7.51 -5.97 -9.95
N LEU A 434 -8.11 -5.69 -11.10
CA LEU A 434 -9.23 -6.49 -11.60
C LEU A 434 -8.90 -7.98 -11.73
N ASP A 435 -7.72 -8.32 -12.22
CA ASP A 435 -7.28 -9.71 -12.37
C ASP A 435 -7.12 -10.44 -11.02
N ALA A 436 -6.61 -9.75 -10.00
CA ALA A 436 -6.51 -10.28 -8.65
C ALA A 436 -7.90 -10.45 -8.00
N ALA A 437 -8.77 -9.46 -8.17
CA ALA A 437 -10.13 -9.52 -7.67
C ALA A 437 -10.94 -10.64 -8.35
N MET A 438 -10.79 -10.83 -9.66
CA MET A 438 -11.46 -11.90 -10.41
C MET A 438 -11.03 -13.30 -9.94
N GLU A 439 -9.72 -13.52 -9.75
CA GLU A 439 -9.21 -14.81 -9.33
C GLU A 439 -9.63 -15.15 -7.89
N LEU A 440 -9.57 -14.15 -6.98
CA LEU A 440 -10.07 -14.36 -5.60
C LEU A 440 -11.58 -14.61 -5.59
N SER A 441 -12.36 -13.81 -6.32
CA SER A 441 -13.82 -13.94 -6.44
C SER A 441 -14.21 -15.34 -6.91
N ASP A 442 -13.60 -15.84 -7.99
CA ASP A 442 -13.82 -17.16 -8.54
C ASP A 442 -13.44 -18.28 -7.54
N THR A 443 -12.34 -18.08 -6.83
CA THR A 443 -11.87 -19.05 -5.83
C THR A 443 -12.78 -19.10 -4.62
N LEU A 444 -13.24 -17.94 -4.09
CA LEU A 444 -14.22 -17.85 -2.99
C LEU A 444 -15.54 -18.53 -3.39
N GLY A 445 -16.06 -18.22 -4.58
CA GLY A 445 -17.30 -18.82 -5.08
C GLY A 445 -17.21 -20.34 -5.18
N ARG A 446 -16.11 -20.87 -5.71
CA ARG A 446 -15.89 -22.33 -5.84
C ARG A 446 -15.66 -23.03 -4.51
N THR A 447 -14.86 -22.41 -3.61
CA THR A 447 -14.44 -23.06 -2.36
C THR A 447 -15.50 -22.99 -1.28
N LEU A 448 -16.18 -21.83 -1.15
CA LEU A 448 -17.15 -21.59 -0.08
C LEU A 448 -18.62 -21.71 -0.56
N GLY A 449 -18.85 -21.86 -1.86
CA GLY A 449 -20.20 -21.94 -2.43
C GLY A 449 -21.02 -20.66 -2.25
N THR A 450 -20.37 -19.51 -2.18
CA THR A 450 -20.96 -18.21 -1.83
C THR A 450 -21.00 -17.29 -3.06
N ALA A 451 -22.03 -16.44 -3.15
CA ALA A 451 -22.09 -15.40 -4.17
C ALA A 451 -20.92 -14.40 -3.99
N THR A 452 -20.36 -13.97 -5.10
CA THR A 452 -19.28 -12.98 -5.12
C THR A 452 -19.62 -11.88 -6.13
N TYR A 453 -19.22 -10.64 -5.82
CA TYR A 453 -19.38 -9.50 -6.70
C TYR A 453 -18.15 -8.61 -6.64
N ILE A 454 -17.68 -8.12 -7.79
CA ILE A 454 -16.55 -7.20 -7.91
C ILE A 454 -17.10 -5.83 -8.31
N PRO A 455 -17.29 -4.90 -7.36
CA PRO A 455 -17.92 -3.61 -7.62
C PRO A 455 -17.13 -2.73 -8.58
N HIS A 456 -17.86 -1.92 -9.35
CA HIS A 456 -17.32 -0.72 -9.98
C HIS A 456 -17.44 0.47 -9.03
N PHE A 457 -16.69 1.52 -9.33
CA PHE A 457 -16.80 2.78 -8.62
C PHE A 457 -18.22 3.36 -8.74
N GLY A 458 -18.86 3.60 -7.60
CA GLY A 458 -20.23 4.10 -7.51
C GLY A 458 -21.33 3.03 -7.51
N ASP A 459 -21.00 1.75 -7.69
CA ASP A 459 -22.00 0.67 -7.52
C ASP A 459 -22.55 0.65 -6.11
N CYS A 460 -23.83 0.29 -5.96
CA CYS A 460 -24.53 0.29 -4.68
C CYS A 460 -25.17 -1.10 -4.43
N ALA A 461 -24.82 -1.71 -3.30
CA ALA A 461 -25.52 -2.88 -2.77
C ALA A 461 -26.66 -2.43 -1.86
N GLU A 462 -27.89 -2.74 -2.22
CA GLU A 462 -29.07 -2.58 -1.36
C GLU A 462 -29.33 -3.89 -0.63
N ILE A 463 -29.38 -3.85 0.70
CA ILE A 463 -29.44 -5.02 1.59
C ILE A 463 -30.64 -4.91 2.49
N HIS A 464 -31.47 -5.98 2.53
CA HIS A 464 -32.62 -6.16 3.40
C HIS A 464 -32.49 -7.51 4.11
N GLY A 465 -32.12 -7.47 5.40
CA GLY A 465 -31.79 -8.70 6.14
C GLY A 465 -30.67 -9.50 5.45
N THR A 466 -31.01 -10.68 4.93
CA THR A 466 -30.07 -11.53 4.21
C THR A 466 -30.21 -11.47 2.67
N GLN A 467 -31.17 -10.70 2.17
CA GLN A 467 -31.36 -10.46 0.72
C GLN A 467 -30.56 -9.24 0.29
N TRP A 468 -30.06 -9.26 -0.93
CA TRP A 468 -29.31 -8.14 -1.48
C TRP A 468 -29.50 -8.03 -2.99
N GLN A 469 -29.35 -6.80 -3.49
CA GLN A 469 -29.41 -6.47 -4.91
C GLN A 469 -28.35 -5.42 -5.23
N MET A 470 -27.65 -5.62 -6.36
CA MET A 470 -26.71 -4.62 -6.87
C MET A 470 -27.40 -3.65 -7.82
N HIS A 471 -27.12 -2.37 -7.60
CA HIS A 471 -27.45 -1.29 -8.52
C HIS A 471 -26.12 -0.79 -9.10
N GLU A 472 -25.96 -1.02 -10.39
CA GLU A 472 -24.76 -0.60 -11.11
C GLU A 472 -24.76 0.92 -11.32
N SER A 473 -23.59 1.54 -11.12
CA SER A 473 -23.42 2.98 -11.34
C SER A 473 -23.30 3.32 -12.83
N GLU A 474 -23.89 4.43 -13.24
CA GLU A 474 -23.69 4.96 -14.60
C GLU A 474 -22.40 5.79 -14.74
N ILE A 475 -21.72 6.07 -13.63
CA ILE A 475 -20.65 7.10 -13.56
C ILE A 475 -19.37 6.70 -14.28
N VAL A 476 -19.04 5.41 -14.38
CA VAL A 476 -17.83 4.93 -15.09
C VAL A 476 -18.08 3.52 -15.62
N ARG A 477 -18.91 3.39 -16.64
CA ARG A 477 -18.87 2.15 -17.43
C ARG A 477 -17.74 2.31 -18.47
N GLU A 478 -16.57 1.77 -18.18
CA GLU A 478 -15.72 1.33 -19.27
C GLU A 478 -16.44 0.18 -19.96
N GLU A 479 -16.68 0.32 -21.26
CA GLU A 479 -17.29 -0.78 -22.02
C GLU A 479 -16.49 -2.08 -21.77
N PRO A 480 -17.15 -3.23 -21.58
CA PRO A 480 -16.48 -4.52 -21.39
C PRO A 480 -15.39 -4.77 -22.44
N ALA A 481 -15.62 -4.33 -23.67
CA ALA A 481 -14.65 -4.41 -24.78
C ALA A 481 -13.36 -3.60 -24.50
N ALA A 482 -13.44 -2.47 -23.81
CA ALA A 482 -12.25 -1.68 -23.44
C ALA A 482 -11.45 -2.36 -22.33
N ILE A 483 -12.12 -3.01 -21.39
CA ILE A 483 -11.48 -3.81 -20.32
C ILE A 483 -10.79 -5.03 -20.91
N GLU A 484 -11.48 -5.77 -21.79
CA GLU A 484 -10.91 -6.92 -22.50
C GLU A 484 -9.72 -6.51 -23.36
N LEU A 485 -9.82 -5.39 -24.08
CA LEU A 485 -8.73 -4.87 -24.89
C LEU A 485 -7.50 -4.53 -24.03
N ARG A 486 -7.69 -3.86 -22.88
CA ARG A 486 -6.57 -3.54 -21.96
C ARG A 486 -5.95 -4.78 -21.35
N ALA A 487 -6.76 -5.78 -20.98
CA ALA A 487 -6.26 -7.06 -20.48
C ALA A 487 -5.46 -7.79 -21.56
N TYR A 488 -5.94 -7.77 -22.81
CA TYR A 488 -5.25 -8.33 -23.95
C TYR A 488 -3.93 -7.58 -24.25
N MET A 489 -3.93 -6.24 -24.22
CA MET A 489 -2.73 -5.43 -24.41
C MET A 489 -1.68 -5.69 -23.31
N ARG A 490 -2.08 -5.83 -22.05
CA ARG A 490 -1.18 -6.21 -20.96
C ARG A 490 -0.62 -7.63 -21.13
N GLY A 491 -1.42 -8.55 -21.69
CA GLY A 491 -0.97 -9.89 -22.08
C GLY A 491 0.11 -9.83 -23.15
N MET A 492 -0.15 -9.07 -24.21
CA MET A 492 0.82 -8.84 -25.29
C MET A 492 2.10 -8.18 -24.80
N GLU A 493 2.03 -7.23 -23.88
CA GLU A 493 3.20 -6.57 -23.30
C GLU A 493 4.07 -7.55 -22.51
N ARG A 494 3.46 -8.44 -21.72
CA ARG A 494 4.18 -9.52 -21.01
C ARG A 494 4.87 -10.48 -21.99
N GLU A 495 4.18 -10.90 -23.04
CA GLU A 495 4.76 -11.75 -24.10
C GLU A 495 5.90 -11.02 -24.83
N TYR A 496 5.72 -9.74 -25.14
CA TYR A 496 6.76 -8.93 -25.75
C TYR A 496 8.01 -8.81 -24.87
N LEU A 497 7.85 -8.63 -23.56
CA LEU A 497 8.99 -8.58 -22.62
C LEU A 497 9.75 -9.92 -22.58
N GLN A 498 9.03 -11.04 -22.61
CA GLN A 498 9.66 -12.38 -22.69
C GLN A 498 10.39 -12.58 -24.03
N GLU A 499 9.76 -12.24 -25.14
CA GLU A 499 10.39 -12.34 -26.47
C GLU A 499 11.53 -11.34 -26.65
N ARG A 500 11.47 -10.17 -26.04
CA ARG A 500 12.57 -9.20 -26.01
C ARG A 500 13.82 -9.82 -25.41
N THR A 501 13.70 -10.48 -24.25
CA THR A 501 14.82 -11.16 -23.60
C THR A 501 15.41 -12.25 -24.52
N ARG A 502 14.54 -13.01 -25.19
CA ARG A 502 14.94 -14.02 -26.16
C ARG A 502 15.66 -13.44 -27.38
N ILE A 503 15.16 -12.32 -27.90
CA ILE A 503 15.78 -11.58 -29.01
C ILE A 503 17.18 -11.08 -28.59
N GLU A 504 17.32 -10.50 -27.41
CA GLU A 504 18.61 -10.03 -26.86
C GLU A 504 19.61 -11.19 -26.73
N GLN A 505 19.17 -12.37 -26.29
CA GLN A 505 20.02 -13.58 -26.23
C GLN A 505 20.43 -14.08 -27.63
N ILE A 506 19.54 -14.01 -28.62
CA ILE A 506 19.84 -14.41 -29.99
C ILE A 506 20.89 -13.46 -30.60
N VAL A 507 20.72 -12.15 -30.40
CA VAL A 507 21.66 -11.13 -30.90
C VAL A 507 23.01 -11.21 -30.19
N ALA A 508 23.03 -11.52 -28.90
CA ALA A 508 24.25 -11.72 -28.14
C ALA A 508 25.06 -12.95 -28.63
N ARG A 509 24.36 -13.99 -29.14
CA ARG A 509 25.00 -15.19 -29.71
C ARG A 509 25.42 -15.02 -31.17
N ASP A 510 24.70 -14.20 -31.92
CA ASP A 510 24.91 -13.98 -33.36
C ASP A 510 24.46 -12.58 -33.77
N ALA A 511 25.41 -11.65 -33.70
CA ALA A 511 25.16 -10.24 -34.03
C ALA A 511 24.70 -10.00 -35.49
N THR A 512 24.94 -10.95 -36.42
CA THR A 512 24.52 -10.82 -37.81
C THR A 512 23.00 -10.85 -37.97
N LYS A 513 22.28 -11.43 -37.01
CA LYS A 513 20.80 -11.48 -36.97
C LYS A 513 20.16 -10.15 -36.59
N ALA A 514 20.91 -9.23 -35.96
CA ALA A 514 20.37 -7.95 -35.48
C ALA A 514 19.69 -7.14 -36.59
N VAL A 515 20.30 -7.07 -37.80
CA VAL A 515 19.75 -6.31 -38.95
C VAL A 515 18.43 -6.92 -39.44
N ALA A 516 18.35 -8.25 -39.51
CA ALA A 516 17.14 -8.94 -39.94
C ALA A 516 16.00 -8.80 -38.92
N ILE A 517 16.30 -8.90 -37.64
CA ILE A 517 15.33 -8.71 -36.54
C ILE A 517 14.83 -7.28 -36.52
N ARG A 518 15.72 -6.28 -36.63
CA ARG A 518 15.37 -4.86 -36.73
C ARG A 518 14.39 -4.59 -37.87
N LYS A 519 14.65 -5.10 -39.07
CA LYS A 519 13.74 -4.96 -40.20
C LYS A 519 12.35 -5.55 -39.96
N LYS A 520 12.25 -6.67 -39.21
CA LYS A 520 10.96 -7.27 -38.83
C LYS A 520 10.22 -6.41 -37.83
N LEU A 521 10.90 -5.88 -36.83
CA LEU A 521 10.32 -4.98 -35.82
C LEU A 521 9.86 -3.65 -36.45
N GLU A 522 10.60 -3.10 -37.39
CA GLU A 522 10.20 -1.90 -38.13
C GLU A 522 8.93 -2.15 -38.98
N LYS A 523 8.77 -3.34 -39.57
CA LYS A 523 7.52 -3.72 -40.26
C LYS A 523 6.34 -3.85 -39.31
N LEU A 524 6.54 -4.46 -38.14
CA LEU A 524 5.51 -4.59 -37.11
C LEU A 524 5.06 -3.20 -36.63
N ARG A 525 6.01 -2.31 -36.34
CA ARG A 525 5.72 -0.91 -35.97
C ARG A 525 4.88 -0.20 -37.02
N LYS A 526 5.27 -0.27 -38.30
CA LYS A 526 4.49 0.33 -39.37
C LYS A 526 3.08 -0.22 -39.51
N TYR A 527 2.89 -1.52 -39.23
CA TYR A 527 1.57 -2.14 -39.21
C TYR A 527 0.71 -1.59 -38.08
N MET A 528 1.29 -1.45 -36.86
CA MET A 528 0.61 -0.85 -35.71
C MET A 528 0.26 0.63 -35.96
N ASP A 529 1.20 1.42 -36.51
CA ASP A 529 0.97 2.84 -36.86
C ASP A 529 -0.19 2.98 -37.87
N LYS A 530 -0.27 2.07 -38.85
CA LYS A 530 -1.38 2.05 -39.82
C LYS A 530 -2.71 1.68 -39.16
N MET A 531 -2.73 0.66 -38.30
CA MET A 531 -3.94 0.20 -37.58
C MET A 531 -4.50 1.31 -36.65
N LEU A 532 -3.61 2.08 -35.98
CA LEU A 532 -3.99 3.22 -35.16
C LEU A 532 -4.42 4.45 -35.96
N GLY A 533 -3.91 4.60 -37.19
CA GLY A 533 -4.30 5.70 -38.11
C GLY A 533 -5.64 5.46 -38.83
N ASP A 534 -6.11 4.21 -38.85
CA ASP A 534 -7.39 3.82 -39.42
C ASP A 534 -8.56 3.87 -38.40
N LEU A 535 -8.26 4.15 -37.08
CA LEU A 535 -9.21 4.35 -35.97
C LEU A 535 -9.42 5.84 -35.68
#